data_df78ed14da96824e3ede4f230316e1da
#
_entry.id   df78ed14da96824e3ede4f230316e1da
#
_cell.length_a   1.000
_cell.length_b   1.000
_cell.length_c   1.000
_cell.angle_alpha   90.00
_cell.angle_beta   90.00
_cell.angle_gamma   90.00
#
_symmetry.space_group_name_H-M   'P 1'
#
loop_
_entity.id
_entity.type
_entity.pdbx_description
1 polymer ?
#
loop_
_entity_poly.entity_id
_entity_poly.type
_entity_poly.pdbx_seq_one_letter_code
_entity_poly.pdbx_strand_id
1 'polypeptide(L)'
;NTRSEFVFTSAAAGSLRTGTFQKDNTTVRLIVVDWPKDDRTFKSREGAYAALDILETKAMEQNMVVVSASEIGKALTASGKVAIYGILFDTGKADIKPESKASLEQIAAYLVKSDPSARLHVVGHTDTVGGFDSNLALSRRRAEAVVAALGRDYGIAASRLQPNGVASLAPVASNAAEEGRAKNRRVELVLQ
;
A
#
# COMPACT_ATOMS: atom_id res chain seq x y z
N ASN A 1 3.33 12.84 18.87
CA ASN A 1 2.19 12.72 19.78
C ASN A 1 2.11 11.28 20.28
N THR A 2 2.56 11.04 21.51
CA THR A 2 2.44 9.74 22.17
C THR A 2 1.03 9.63 22.71
N ARG A 3 0.22 8.75 22.16
CA ARG A 3 -1.12 8.46 22.67
C ARG A 3 -1.00 7.26 23.60
N SER A 4 -1.28 7.44 24.87
CA SER A 4 -1.41 6.37 25.85
C SER A 4 -2.88 6.28 26.27
N GLU A 5 -3.53 5.17 25.95
CA GLU A 5 -4.88 4.86 26.47
C GLU A 5 -4.75 3.77 27.52
N PHE A 6 -5.22 4.04 28.72
CA PHE A 6 -5.40 3.05 29.78
C PHE A 6 -6.87 2.65 29.86
N VAL A 7 -7.17 1.40 29.53
CA VAL A 7 -8.50 0.84 29.74
C VAL A 7 -8.43 -0.14 30.91
N PHE A 8 -9.19 0.14 31.96
CA PHE A 8 -9.33 -0.77 33.09
C PHE A 8 -10.66 -1.52 32.97
N THR A 9 -10.61 -2.85 32.89
CA THR A 9 -11.77 -3.71 33.03
C THR A 9 -11.59 -4.58 34.24
N SER A 10 -12.56 -4.59 35.16
CA SER A 10 -12.60 -5.50 36.30
C SER A 10 -13.50 -6.69 35.99
N ALA A 11 -12.95 -7.90 36.09
CA ALA A 11 -13.76 -9.14 36.06
C ALA A 11 -13.95 -9.68 37.48
N ALA A 12 -15.08 -10.34 37.72
CA ALA A 12 -15.53 -10.75 39.05
C ALA A 12 -14.65 -11.77 39.81
N ALA A 13 -13.56 -12.28 39.21
CA ALA A 13 -12.67 -13.28 39.78
C ALA A 13 -11.21 -12.84 39.92
N GLY A 14 -10.91 -11.58 39.72
CA GLY A 14 -9.56 -11.00 39.79
C GLY A 14 -9.52 -9.63 39.13
N SER A 15 -8.53 -8.79 39.42
CA SER A 15 -8.39 -7.52 38.75
C SER A 15 -7.57 -7.72 37.47
N LEU A 16 -8.21 -7.50 36.32
CA LEU A 16 -7.54 -7.42 35.02
C LEU A 16 -7.24 -5.95 34.72
N ARG A 17 -5.97 -5.65 34.47
CA ARG A 17 -5.52 -4.32 34.04
C ARG A 17 -4.84 -4.45 32.68
N THR A 18 -5.26 -3.64 31.73
CA THR A 18 -4.63 -3.60 30.40
C THR A 18 -4.16 -2.20 30.11
N GLY A 19 -2.96 -2.07 29.55
CA GLY A 19 -2.40 -0.82 29.07
C GLY A 19 -1.90 -1.01 27.64
N THR A 20 -2.18 -0.05 26.76
CA THR A 20 -1.63 -0.03 25.41
C THR A 20 -0.83 1.25 25.24
N PHE A 21 0.40 1.11 24.81
CA PHE A 21 1.30 2.21 24.50
C PHE A 21 1.65 2.14 23.03
N GLN A 22 1.58 3.26 22.34
CA GLN A 22 1.96 3.34 20.93
C GLN A 22 2.96 4.45 20.75
N LYS A 23 4.09 4.12 20.15
CA LYS A 23 5.12 5.08 19.75
C LYS A 23 5.62 4.66 18.36
N ASP A 24 5.53 5.57 17.42
CA ASP A 24 5.90 5.31 16.02
C ASP A 24 5.22 4.04 15.49
N ASN A 25 5.97 3.04 15.10
CA ASN A 25 5.50 1.75 14.57
C ASN A 25 5.43 0.65 15.63
N THR A 26 5.65 0.98 16.90
CA THR A 26 5.69 0.01 17.99
C THR A 26 4.44 0.16 18.86
N THR A 27 3.67 -0.91 18.99
CA THR A 27 2.56 -1.02 19.93
C THR A 27 2.95 -2.01 21.02
N VAL A 28 2.93 -1.55 22.26
CA VAL A 28 3.18 -2.38 23.44
C VAL A 28 1.86 -2.56 24.18
N ARG A 29 1.43 -3.79 24.36
CA ARG A 29 0.27 -4.13 25.18
C ARG A 29 0.75 -4.83 26.44
N LEU A 30 0.41 -4.26 27.58
CA LEU A 30 0.65 -4.86 28.90
C LEU A 30 -0.70 -5.36 29.44
N ILE A 31 -0.77 -6.63 29.81
CA ILE A 31 -1.91 -7.24 30.47
C ILE A 31 -1.42 -7.71 31.84
N VAL A 32 -2.03 -7.21 32.92
CA VAL A 32 -1.73 -7.63 34.29
C VAL A 32 -2.98 -8.25 34.88
N VAL A 33 -2.85 -9.46 35.40
CA VAL A 33 -3.92 -10.21 36.07
C VAL A 33 -3.50 -10.50 37.50
N ASP A 34 -4.23 -9.99 38.49
CA ASP A 34 -4.05 -10.36 39.88
C ASP A 34 -4.93 -11.61 40.16
N TRP A 35 -4.31 -12.71 40.56
CA TRP A 35 -4.99 -13.96 40.85
C TRP A 35 -5.26 -14.10 42.34
N PRO A 36 -6.54 -14.31 42.78
CA PRO A 36 -6.87 -14.46 44.18
C PRO A 36 -6.43 -15.82 44.75
N LYS A 37 -6.20 -15.85 46.07
CA LYS A 37 -5.69 -17.01 46.82
C LYS A 37 -6.49 -18.31 46.70
N ASP A 38 -7.77 -18.26 46.34
CA ASP A 38 -8.72 -19.36 46.47
C ASP A 38 -9.16 -20.03 45.17
N ASP A 39 -8.45 -19.81 44.08
CA ASP A 39 -8.80 -20.50 42.83
C ASP A 39 -8.31 -21.96 42.84
N ARG A 40 -9.27 -22.89 43.01
CA ARG A 40 -9.04 -24.33 43.06
C ARG A 40 -8.62 -24.91 41.70
N THR A 41 -8.71 -24.15 40.62
CA THR A 41 -8.42 -24.58 39.25
C THR A 41 -6.94 -24.54 38.96
N PHE A 42 -6.24 -23.56 39.53
CA PHE A 42 -4.77 -23.46 39.39
C PHE A 42 -4.16 -23.59 40.79
N LYS A 43 -3.58 -24.74 41.10
CA LYS A 43 -2.80 -25.01 42.32
C LYS A 43 -1.54 -24.14 42.47
N SER A 44 -1.59 -22.89 42.07
CA SER A 44 -0.39 -22.05 41.95
C SER A 44 -0.50 -20.81 42.85
N ARG A 45 0.64 -20.41 43.24
CA ARG A 45 1.05 -19.32 44.15
C ARG A 45 0.25 -18.04 43.93
N GLU A 46 -0.08 -17.35 45.02
CA GLU A 46 -0.44 -15.92 44.97
C GLU A 46 0.52 -15.17 44.11
N GLY A 47 0.01 -14.33 43.22
CA GLY A 47 0.85 -13.48 42.42
C GLY A 47 0.11 -12.73 41.34
N ALA A 48 0.71 -11.65 40.87
CA ALA A 48 0.31 -10.97 39.67
C ALA A 48 1.02 -11.62 38.47
N TYR A 49 0.26 -11.91 37.42
CA TYR A 49 0.79 -12.36 36.14
C TYR A 49 0.78 -11.18 35.18
N ALA A 50 1.88 -10.94 34.51
CA ALA A 50 1.97 -9.91 33.49
C ALA A 50 2.32 -10.57 32.14
N ALA A 51 1.54 -10.29 31.13
CA ALA A 51 1.84 -10.59 29.73
C ALA A 51 2.21 -9.29 29.01
N LEU A 52 3.31 -9.29 28.30
CA LEU A 52 3.78 -8.16 27.52
C LEU A 52 3.82 -8.59 26.05
N ASP A 53 2.93 -8.02 25.25
CA ASP A 53 2.96 -8.16 23.80
C ASP A 53 3.61 -6.93 23.19
N ILE A 54 4.69 -7.13 22.43
CA ILE A 54 5.34 -6.06 21.66
C ILE A 54 5.04 -6.34 20.19
N LEU A 55 4.22 -5.51 19.59
CA LEU A 55 3.92 -5.55 18.16
C LEU A 55 4.69 -4.43 17.46
N GLU A 56 5.76 -4.77 16.80
CA GLU A 56 6.41 -3.86 15.86
C GLU A 56 5.75 -4.00 14.49
N THR A 57 4.91 -3.05 14.13
CA THR A 57 4.51 -2.89 12.75
C THR A 57 5.67 -2.24 12.01
N LYS A 58 6.61 -3.04 11.53
CA LYS A 58 7.51 -2.57 10.50
C LYS A 58 6.60 -2.05 9.38
N ALA A 59 6.64 -0.73 9.14
CA ALA A 59 6.09 -0.25 7.89
C ALA A 59 6.71 -1.16 6.84
N MET A 60 5.87 -1.86 6.10
CA MET A 60 6.36 -2.68 5.00
C MET A 60 7.23 -1.74 4.20
N GLU A 61 8.56 -1.88 4.30
CA GLU A 61 9.46 -1.26 3.36
C GLU A 61 8.95 -1.77 2.03
N GLN A 62 8.07 -1.00 1.43
CA GLN A 62 7.88 -1.11 0.00
C GLN A 62 9.28 -0.74 -0.51
N ASN A 63 10.11 -1.75 -0.73
CA ASN A 63 11.23 -1.63 -1.64
C ASN A 63 10.56 -1.23 -2.95
N MET A 64 10.35 0.08 -3.09
CA MET A 64 9.82 0.66 -4.31
C MET A 64 10.90 0.41 -5.35
N VAL A 65 10.77 -0.71 -6.05
CA VAL A 65 11.59 -0.98 -7.21
C VAL A 65 11.22 0.07 -8.24
N VAL A 66 11.98 1.16 -8.24
CA VAL A 66 11.86 2.18 -9.27
C VAL A 66 12.43 1.58 -10.56
N VAL A 67 11.54 1.27 -11.48
CA VAL A 67 11.93 0.77 -12.81
C VAL A 67 12.61 1.90 -13.56
N SER A 68 13.86 1.73 -13.97
CA SER A 68 14.62 2.76 -14.70
C SER A 68 14.07 2.99 -16.11
N ALA A 69 14.35 4.16 -16.68
CA ALA A 69 13.96 4.49 -18.04
C ALA A 69 14.45 3.46 -19.08
N SER A 70 15.65 2.90 -18.87
CA SER A 70 16.20 1.84 -19.72
C SER A 70 15.42 0.53 -19.61
N GLU A 71 15.03 0.14 -18.38
CA GLU A 71 14.23 -1.07 -18.16
C GLU A 71 12.81 -0.89 -18.70
N ILE A 72 12.21 0.31 -18.58
CA ILE A 72 10.94 0.65 -19.21
C ILE A 72 11.02 0.40 -20.71
N GLY A 73 12.03 0.97 -21.38
CA GLY A 73 12.22 0.78 -22.81
C GLY A 73 12.40 -0.67 -23.22
N LYS A 74 13.23 -1.43 -22.49
CA LYS A 74 13.43 -2.86 -22.74
C LYS A 74 12.13 -3.66 -22.59
N ALA A 75 11.37 -3.42 -21.54
CA ALA A 75 10.12 -4.12 -21.28
C ALA A 75 9.06 -3.79 -22.34
N LEU A 76 8.91 -2.52 -22.71
CA LEU A 76 8.00 -2.10 -23.77
C LEU A 76 8.37 -2.73 -25.12
N THR A 77 9.64 -2.79 -25.46
CA THR A 77 10.10 -3.46 -26.70
C THR A 77 9.86 -4.96 -26.67
N ALA A 78 10.08 -5.61 -25.52
CA ALA A 78 9.99 -7.07 -25.39
C ALA A 78 8.55 -7.59 -25.29
N SER A 79 7.67 -6.85 -24.60
CA SER A 79 6.32 -7.34 -24.25
C SER A 79 5.20 -6.35 -24.57
N GLY A 80 5.51 -5.17 -25.11
CA GLY A 80 4.53 -4.11 -25.35
C GLY A 80 4.03 -3.41 -24.09
N LYS A 81 4.42 -3.85 -22.88
CA LYS A 81 3.95 -3.28 -21.63
C LYS A 81 4.96 -3.38 -20.50
N VAL A 82 4.79 -2.53 -19.46
CA VAL A 82 5.58 -2.59 -18.24
C VAL A 82 4.73 -2.17 -17.02
N ALA A 83 4.83 -2.92 -15.94
CA ALA A 83 4.17 -2.58 -14.67
C ALA A 83 5.05 -1.62 -13.86
N ILE A 84 4.45 -0.55 -13.37
CA ILE A 84 5.11 0.46 -12.52
C ILE A 84 4.47 0.39 -11.13
N TYR A 85 5.17 -0.21 -10.19
CA TYR A 85 4.71 -0.37 -8.80
C TYR A 85 5.01 0.85 -7.92
N GLY A 86 5.92 1.72 -8.35
CA GLY A 86 6.33 2.91 -7.60
C GLY A 86 5.39 4.11 -7.75
N ILE A 87 4.22 3.98 -8.37
CA ILE A 87 3.17 5.00 -8.36
C ILE A 87 2.19 4.67 -7.25
N LEU A 88 2.21 5.48 -6.17
CA LEU A 88 1.46 5.24 -4.95
C LEU A 88 0.27 6.17 -4.80
N PHE A 89 -0.81 5.62 -4.25
CA PHE A 89 -2.06 6.33 -3.93
C PHE A 89 -2.54 5.91 -2.54
N ASP A 90 -3.27 6.78 -1.88
CA ASP A 90 -4.03 6.38 -0.69
C ASP A 90 -5.21 5.49 -1.06
N THR A 91 -5.71 4.73 -0.09
CA THR A 91 -6.88 3.87 -0.27
C THR A 91 -8.08 4.67 -0.75
N GLY A 92 -8.68 4.25 -1.85
CA GLY A 92 -9.84 4.89 -2.47
C GLY A 92 -9.58 6.25 -3.12
N LYS A 93 -8.34 6.76 -3.11
CA LYS A 93 -7.96 8.05 -3.71
C LYS A 93 -7.18 7.89 -5.00
N ALA A 94 -7.16 8.97 -5.79
CA ALA A 94 -6.40 9.09 -7.02
C ALA A 94 -5.27 10.15 -6.92
N ASP A 95 -5.11 10.79 -5.75
CA ASP A 95 -4.02 11.72 -5.51
C ASP A 95 -2.70 10.95 -5.43
N ILE A 96 -1.74 11.34 -6.25
CA ILE A 96 -0.42 10.70 -6.29
C ILE A 96 0.38 11.12 -5.06
N LYS A 97 0.93 10.15 -4.36
CA LYS A 97 1.77 10.41 -3.19
C LYS A 97 3.14 10.95 -3.60
N PRO A 98 3.76 11.82 -2.78
CA PRO A 98 5.07 12.41 -3.08
C PRO A 98 6.17 11.38 -3.34
N GLU A 99 6.09 10.22 -2.71
CA GLU A 99 7.04 9.11 -2.87
C GLU A 99 7.08 8.54 -4.29
N SER A 100 6.03 8.79 -5.08
CA SER A 100 5.96 8.38 -6.50
C SER A 100 6.86 9.16 -7.44
N LYS A 101 7.47 10.27 -6.97
CA LYS A 101 8.27 11.19 -7.77
C LYS A 101 9.36 10.48 -8.57
N ALA A 102 10.12 9.61 -7.93
CA ALA A 102 11.20 8.88 -8.59
C ALA A 102 10.71 8.03 -9.77
N SER A 103 9.55 7.38 -9.64
CA SER A 103 8.95 6.59 -10.72
C SER A 103 8.43 7.47 -11.85
N LEU A 104 7.81 8.61 -11.55
CA LEU A 104 7.38 9.58 -12.56
C LEU A 104 8.58 10.15 -13.35
N GLU A 105 9.70 10.43 -12.68
CA GLU A 105 10.95 10.88 -13.31
C GLU A 105 11.50 9.85 -14.30
N GLN A 106 11.45 8.56 -13.97
CA GLN A 106 11.92 7.51 -14.89
C GLN A 106 10.99 7.35 -16.09
N ILE A 107 9.68 7.46 -15.92
CA ILE A 107 8.73 7.45 -17.03
C ILE A 107 8.98 8.65 -17.95
N ALA A 108 9.14 9.83 -17.39
CA ALA A 108 9.43 11.05 -18.13
C ALA A 108 10.78 10.95 -18.87
N ALA A 109 11.82 10.43 -18.23
CA ALA A 109 13.12 10.22 -18.84
C ALA A 109 13.05 9.26 -20.03
N TYR A 110 12.25 8.18 -19.94
CA TYR A 110 12.00 7.30 -21.08
C TYR A 110 11.34 8.06 -22.23
N LEU A 111 10.26 8.77 -21.97
CA LEU A 111 9.50 9.48 -23.00
C LEU A 111 10.27 10.62 -23.66
N VAL A 112 11.18 11.29 -22.94
CA VAL A 112 11.95 12.42 -23.47
C VAL A 112 13.24 11.97 -24.16
N LYS A 113 13.98 11.03 -23.55
CA LYS A 113 15.35 10.70 -23.96
C LYS A 113 15.45 9.42 -24.78
N SER A 114 14.67 8.42 -24.44
CA SER A 114 14.80 7.08 -25.04
C SER A 114 13.94 6.93 -26.29
N ASP A 115 12.69 7.41 -26.26
CA ASP A 115 11.80 7.38 -27.41
C ASP A 115 10.85 8.59 -27.42
N PRO A 116 11.26 9.69 -28.05
CA PRO A 116 10.42 10.90 -28.17
C PRO A 116 9.15 10.71 -29.00
N SER A 117 9.07 9.66 -29.81
CA SER A 117 7.90 9.35 -30.66
C SER A 117 6.90 8.43 -29.97
N ALA A 118 7.30 7.73 -28.89
CA ALA A 118 6.45 6.75 -28.19
C ALA A 118 5.13 7.35 -27.72
N ARG A 119 4.06 6.61 -27.96
CA ARG A 119 2.73 6.87 -27.42
C ARG A 119 2.33 5.72 -26.53
N LEU A 120 1.79 6.03 -25.36
CA LEU A 120 1.49 5.04 -24.34
C LEU A 120 0.04 5.16 -23.84
N HIS A 121 -0.59 4.02 -23.63
CA HIS A 121 -1.67 3.93 -22.68
C HIS A 121 -1.09 3.88 -21.28
N VAL A 122 -1.64 4.69 -20.38
CA VAL A 122 -1.40 4.62 -18.94
C VAL A 122 -2.59 3.90 -18.33
N VAL A 123 -2.40 2.68 -17.83
CA VAL A 123 -3.50 1.80 -17.43
C VAL A 123 -3.46 1.61 -15.92
N GLY A 124 -4.53 2.06 -15.24
CA GLY A 124 -4.71 1.84 -13.81
C GLY A 124 -5.38 0.51 -13.53
N HIS A 125 -4.91 -0.18 -12.50
CA HIS A 125 -5.43 -1.45 -12.01
C HIS A 125 -5.80 -1.35 -10.53
N THR A 126 -6.75 -2.16 -10.09
CA THR A 126 -7.10 -2.35 -8.67
C THR A 126 -7.02 -3.83 -8.31
N ASP A 127 -7.09 -4.13 -7.04
CA ASP A 127 -7.49 -5.45 -6.53
C ASP A 127 -9.02 -5.62 -6.61
N THR A 128 -9.52 -6.72 -6.05
CA THR A 128 -10.95 -7.06 -6.04
C THR A 128 -11.71 -6.52 -4.81
N VAL A 129 -11.06 -5.73 -3.94
CA VAL A 129 -11.73 -5.16 -2.76
C VAL A 129 -12.64 -4.01 -3.20
N GLY A 130 -13.91 -4.09 -2.81
CA GLY A 130 -14.95 -3.12 -3.19
C GLY A 130 -15.74 -3.50 -4.45
N GLY A 131 -16.61 -2.61 -4.90
CA GLY A 131 -17.45 -2.82 -6.08
C GLY A 131 -16.67 -2.63 -7.38
N PHE A 132 -16.99 -3.44 -8.39
CA PHE A 132 -16.29 -3.39 -9.69
C PHE A 132 -16.39 -2.02 -10.37
N ASP A 133 -17.59 -1.43 -10.44
CA ASP A 133 -17.79 -0.13 -11.12
C ASP A 133 -17.04 1.01 -10.43
N SER A 134 -17.00 1.00 -9.09
CA SER A 134 -16.23 1.97 -8.32
C SER A 134 -14.72 1.82 -8.55
N ASN A 135 -14.24 0.58 -8.65
CA ASN A 135 -12.85 0.27 -8.96
C ASN A 135 -12.49 0.63 -10.40
N LEU A 136 -13.41 0.46 -11.34
CA LEU A 136 -13.22 0.88 -12.73
C LEU A 136 -13.05 2.40 -12.83
N ALA A 137 -13.95 3.14 -12.17
CA ALA A 137 -13.83 4.59 -12.10
C ALA A 137 -12.56 5.05 -11.37
N LEU A 138 -12.18 4.38 -10.25
CA LEU A 138 -10.98 4.69 -9.49
C LEU A 138 -9.71 4.44 -10.31
N SER A 139 -9.61 3.29 -10.97
CA SER A 139 -8.45 2.92 -11.78
C SER A 139 -8.24 3.91 -12.93
N ARG A 140 -9.31 4.38 -13.56
CA ARG A 140 -9.26 5.40 -14.59
C ARG A 140 -8.79 6.75 -14.04
N ARG A 141 -9.35 7.24 -12.92
CA ARG A 141 -8.92 8.49 -12.28
C ARG A 141 -7.44 8.45 -11.88
N ARG A 142 -6.93 7.31 -11.42
CA ARG A 142 -5.50 7.13 -11.12
C ARG A 142 -4.62 7.27 -12.35
N ALA A 143 -5.02 6.67 -13.47
CA ALA A 143 -4.32 6.84 -14.73
C ALA A 143 -4.35 8.30 -15.22
N GLU A 144 -5.49 8.98 -15.12
CA GLU A 144 -5.65 10.40 -15.44
C GLU A 144 -4.73 11.28 -14.57
N ALA A 145 -4.61 10.99 -13.28
CA ALA A 145 -3.70 11.70 -12.39
C ALA A 145 -2.23 11.53 -12.79
N VAL A 146 -1.83 10.33 -13.21
CA VAL A 146 -0.46 10.07 -13.71
C VAL A 146 -0.20 10.87 -15.00
N VAL A 147 -1.12 10.84 -15.95
CA VAL A 147 -1.00 11.60 -17.21
C VAL A 147 -0.93 13.12 -16.92
N ALA A 148 -1.77 13.62 -16.02
CA ALA A 148 -1.74 15.02 -15.62
C ALA A 148 -0.42 15.42 -14.95
N ALA A 149 0.13 14.56 -14.07
CA ALA A 149 1.43 14.80 -13.43
C ALA A 149 2.57 14.81 -14.44
N LEU A 150 2.61 13.85 -15.37
CA LEU A 150 3.61 13.80 -16.43
C LEU A 150 3.55 15.03 -17.35
N GLY A 151 2.36 15.51 -17.66
CA GLY A 151 2.17 16.75 -18.45
C GLY A 151 2.63 17.98 -17.70
N ARG A 152 2.16 18.16 -16.47
CA ARG A 152 2.40 19.36 -15.66
C ARG A 152 3.87 19.49 -15.20
N ASP A 153 4.44 18.40 -14.70
CA ASP A 153 5.72 18.45 -13.99
C ASP A 153 6.91 18.13 -14.91
N TYR A 154 6.65 17.42 -16.03
CA TYR A 154 7.71 16.96 -16.95
C TYR A 154 7.49 17.39 -18.41
N GLY A 155 6.44 18.14 -18.70
CA GLY A 155 6.19 18.68 -20.04
C GLY A 155 5.83 17.64 -21.10
N ILE A 156 5.38 16.45 -20.72
CA ILE A 156 4.99 15.41 -21.67
C ILE A 156 3.67 15.80 -22.34
N ALA A 157 3.65 15.88 -23.68
CA ALA A 157 2.45 16.24 -24.42
C ALA A 157 1.31 15.24 -24.17
N ALA A 158 0.13 15.75 -23.82
CA ALA A 158 -1.05 14.93 -23.52
C ALA A 158 -1.44 14.00 -24.68
N SER A 159 -1.16 14.38 -25.94
CA SER A 159 -1.40 13.56 -27.13
C SER A 159 -0.58 12.27 -27.19
N ARG A 160 0.44 12.14 -26.34
CA ARG A 160 1.29 10.96 -26.24
C ARG A 160 0.82 9.96 -25.18
N LEU A 161 -0.10 10.36 -24.31
CA LEU A 161 -0.50 9.58 -23.15
C LEU A 161 -2.03 9.43 -23.12
N GLN A 162 -2.51 8.21 -23.14
CA GLN A 162 -3.94 7.92 -23.06
C GLN A 162 -4.28 7.20 -21.74
N PRO A 163 -5.01 7.84 -20.81
CA PRO A 163 -5.37 7.23 -19.55
C PRO A 163 -6.50 6.22 -19.72
N ASN A 164 -6.35 5.05 -19.11
CA ASN A 164 -7.33 3.97 -19.10
C ASN A 164 -7.42 3.34 -17.71
N GLY A 165 -8.57 2.73 -17.40
CA GLY A 165 -8.77 1.96 -16.18
C GLY A 165 -9.39 0.62 -16.51
N VAL A 166 -8.93 -0.43 -15.85
CA VAL A 166 -9.44 -1.81 -16.09
C VAL A 166 -9.87 -2.50 -14.80
N ALA A 167 -9.93 -1.78 -13.68
CA ALA A 167 -10.26 -2.35 -12.37
C ALA A 167 -9.43 -3.62 -12.08
N SER A 168 -10.09 -4.71 -11.71
CA SER A 168 -9.49 -6.02 -11.39
C SER A 168 -9.52 -7.02 -12.55
N LEU A 169 -9.80 -6.58 -13.78
CA LEU A 169 -9.95 -7.49 -14.94
C LEU A 169 -8.65 -8.15 -15.40
N ALA A 170 -7.49 -7.56 -15.10
CA ALA A 170 -6.20 -8.09 -15.52
C ALA A 170 -5.29 -8.32 -14.30
N PRO A 171 -5.59 -9.30 -13.46
CA PRO A 171 -4.76 -9.58 -12.28
C PRO A 171 -3.43 -10.22 -12.71
N VAL A 172 -2.35 -9.85 -12.03
CA VAL A 172 -1.01 -10.47 -12.18
C VAL A 172 -0.70 -11.43 -11.04
N ALA A 173 -1.54 -11.44 -10.01
CA ALA A 173 -1.45 -12.35 -8.89
C ALA A 173 -2.85 -12.63 -8.32
N SER A 174 -2.98 -13.69 -7.50
CA SER A 174 -4.24 -14.01 -6.83
C SER A 174 -4.66 -12.89 -5.88
N ASN A 175 -5.94 -12.52 -5.88
CA ASN A 175 -6.51 -11.56 -4.94
C ASN A 175 -6.85 -12.17 -3.56
N ALA A 176 -6.61 -13.46 -3.35
CA ALA A 176 -6.93 -14.13 -2.09
C ALA A 176 -6.10 -13.63 -0.91
N ALA A 177 -4.82 -13.34 -1.13
CA ALA A 177 -3.90 -12.83 -0.12
C ALA A 177 -3.51 -11.37 -0.39
N GLU A 178 -3.07 -10.64 0.65
CA GLU A 178 -2.70 -9.22 0.53
C GLU A 178 -1.48 -9.02 -0.37
N GLU A 179 -0.53 -9.94 -0.37
CA GLU A 179 0.65 -9.88 -1.22
C GLU A 179 0.28 -9.88 -2.71
N GLY A 180 -0.74 -10.65 -3.07
CA GLY A 180 -1.24 -10.69 -4.44
C GLY A 180 -2.07 -9.46 -4.79
N ARG A 181 -2.92 -9.00 -3.87
CA ARG A 181 -3.68 -7.75 -4.04
C ARG A 181 -2.74 -6.55 -4.21
N ALA A 182 -1.66 -6.48 -3.44
CA ALA A 182 -0.66 -5.41 -3.57
C ALA A 182 -0.03 -5.38 -4.97
N LYS A 183 0.24 -6.54 -5.59
CA LYS A 183 0.72 -6.63 -6.97
C LYS A 183 -0.34 -6.21 -8.00
N ASN A 184 -1.62 -6.40 -7.69
CA ASN A 184 -2.71 -6.01 -8.57
C ASN A 184 -2.98 -4.50 -8.53
N ARG A 185 -2.73 -3.80 -7.42
CA ARG A 185 -2.81 -2.34 -7.30
C ARG A 185 -1.60 -1.67 -7.94
N ARG A 186 -1.61 -1.52 -9.25
CA ARG A 186 -0.50 -1.00 -10.04
C ARG A 186 -0.93 -0.07 -11.16
N VAL A 187 0.04 0.59 -11.77
CA VAL A 187 -0.11 1.28 -13.05
C VAL A 187 0.72 0.52 -14.09
N GLU A 188 0.19 0.29 -15.27
CA GLU A 188 0.95 -0.24 -16.41
C GLU A 188 1.10 0.84 -17.49
N LEU A 189 2.26 0.85 -18.15
CA LEU A 189 2.46 1.55 -19.40
C LEU A 189 2.38 0.52 -20.53
N VAL A 190 1.57 0.82 -21.56
CA VAL A 190 1.35 -0.08 -22.69
C VAL A 190 1.59 0.71 -23.98
N LEU A 191 2.36 0.18 -24.90
CA LEU A 191 2.60 0.77 -26.22
C LEU A 191 1.29 0.87 -27.01
N GLN A 192 1.10 2.02 -27.70
CA GLN A 192 0.02 2.19 -28.69
C GLN A 192 0.43 1.63 -30.03
#